data_9aef8b6cea4b551d2ca20a9cd8a5c34a
#
_entry.id   9aef8b6cea4b551d2ca20a9cd8a5c34a
#
_cell.length_a   1.000
_cell.length_b   1.000
_cell.length_c   1.000
_cell.angle_alpha   90.00
_cell.angle_beta   90.00
_cell.angle_gamma   90.00
#
_symmetry.space_group_name_H-M   'P 1'
#
loop_
_entity.id
_entity.type
_entity.pdbx_description
1 polymer ?
#
loop_
_entity_poly.entity_id
_entity_poly.type
_entity_poly.pdbx_seq_one_letter_code
_entity_poly.pdbx_strand_id
1 'polypeptide(L)'
;MGIGNFFGMLPETMRDSKLYGAELDSLTGRMAKQLYPKANITVDGFEKTGYPNDFFDVVIGNVPFGQYKVPDKKYDKQNFGGTGFLIHDYFFAKAIDQVRPGGIIAFITSKGTMDKENPKVRKYIAQRAELLGAVRLPNTAFKENAGTEVTSDIIFLKKRDRVIDIEPDWVHLSEDDNGVVMNHYFTENPDMIVGSMEMVSGPYGMESTCVADTSLPFEEQLEAAFSQISGEYEEIELELSEESTMDEVIPAIPEVKNFSYTLVDEKLYYRENSVMKPVEASEGMIRRIHGMVAIRDCTQELIRLQLEEYPEEDIKAEQKQLNDLYDDFVKENGRIVSKTNKRAFHQDSSYCLLCSLAVSYTHLTLP
;
A
#
# COMPACT_ATOMS: atom_id res chain seq x y z
N MET A 1 -11.46 3.41 3.33
CA MET A 1 -12.22 2.72 2.27
C MET A 1 -13.74 2.92 2.38
N GLY A 2 -14.23 3.39 3.49
CA GLY A 2 -15.67 3.48 3.77
C GLY A 2 -16.30 2.08 3.78
N ILE A 3 -17.54 1.99 3.34
CA ILE A 3 -18.24 0.71 3.19
C ILE A 3 -17.81 -0.12 1.98
N GLY A 4 -16.78 0.34 1.22
CA GLY A 4 -16.23 -0.38 0.07
C GLY A 4 -16.81 0.06 -1.28
N ASN A 5 -17.19 1.30 -1.44
CA ASN A 5 -17.77 1.81 -2.70
C ASN A 5 -16.88 1.51 -3.91
N PHE A 6 -15.55 1.67 -3.79
CA PHE A 6 -14.62 1.31 -4.87
C PHE A 6 -14.67 -0.17 -5.24
N PHE A 7 -14.92 -1.06 -4.29
CA PHE A 7 -15.06 -2.49 -4.59
C PHE A 7 -16.34 -2.78 -5.38
N GLY A 8 -17.43 -2.08 -5.07
CA GLY A 8 -18.70 -2.22 -5.78
C GLY A 8 -18.68 -1.67 -7.21
N MET A 9 -17.71 -0.82 -7.53
CA MET A 9 -17.56 -0.15 -8.84
C MET A 9 -16.49 -0.80 -9.73
N LEU A 10 -15.93 -1.96 -9.32
CA LEU A 10 -14.93 -2.66 -10.11
C LEU A 10 -15.47 -3.04 -11.48
N PRO A 11 -14.74 -2.74 -12.56
CA PRO A 11 -15.12 -3.17 -13.91
C PRO A 11 -15.06 -4.69 -14.03
N GLU A 12 -15.76 -5.23 -15.01
CA GLU A 12 -15.87 -6.67 -15.22
C GLU A 12 -14.50 -7.35 -15.42
N THR A 13 -13.58 -6.66 -16.07
CA THR A 13 -12.20 -7.12 -16.30
C THR A 13 -11.38 -7.27 -15.03
N MET A 14 -11.81 -6.66 -13.92
CA MET A 14 -11.12 -6.71 -12.61
C MET A 14 -11.88 -7.51 -11.56
N ARG A 15 -12.93 -8.27 -11.94
CA ARG A 15 -13.75 -9.03 -10.96
C ARG A 15 -13.00 -10.10 -10.19
N ASP A 16 -11.97 -10.67 -10.79
CA ASP A 16 -11.13 -11.71 -10.15
C ASP A 16 -9.98 -11.14 -9.33
N SER A 17 -9.91 -9.82 -9.19
CA SER A 17 -8.88 -9.17 -8.40
C SER A 17 -9.00 -9.52 -6.92
N LYS A 18 -7.86 -9.72 -6.26
CA LYS A 18 -7.80 -9.86 -4.81
C LYS A 18 -7.95 -8.48 -4.16
N LEU A 19 -9.00 -8.30 -3.38
CA LEU A 19 -9.35 -7.02 -2.78
C LEU A 19 -8.81 -6.90 -1.37
N TYR A 20 -8.17 -5.77 -1.10
CA TYR A 20 -7.65 -5.40 0.21
C TYR A 20 -8.17 -4.02 0.58
N GLY A 21 -8.57 -3.84 1.83
CA GLY A 21 -9.08 -2.56 2.31
C GLY A 21 -8.65 -2.25 3.73
N ALA A 22 -8.47 -0.97 4.03
CA ALA A 22 -8.26 -0.47 5.37
C ALA A 22 -9.33 0.58 5.69
N GLU A 23 -9.98 0.44 6.84
CA GLU A 23 -10.99 1.37 7.34
C GLU A 23 -10.79 1.61 8.82
N LEU A 24 -10.65 2.87 9.20
CA LEU A 24 -10.44 3.26 10.60
C LEU A 24 -11.71 3.13 11.43
N ASP A 25 -12.85 3.54 10.86
CA ASP A 25 -14.13 3.47 11.56
C ASP A 25 -14.61 2.01 11.70
N SER A 26 -14.84 1.61 12.92
CA SER A 26 -15.18 0.21 13.26
C SER A 26 -16.55 -0.22 12.73
N LEU A 27 -17.53 0.70 12.68
CA LEU A 27 -18.87 0.39 12.17
C LEU A 27 -18.81 0.20 10.66
N THR A 28 -18.27 1.18 9.97
CA THR A 28 -18.13 1.20 8.50
C THR A 28 -17.28 0.03 8.01
N GLY A 29 -16.16 -0.27 8.70
CA GLY A 29 -15.30 -1.41 8.36
C GLY A 29 -15.99 -2.77 8.56
N ARG A 30 -16.83 -2.92 9.60
CA ARG A 30 -17.64 -4.14 9.80
C ARG A 30 -18.72 -4.29 8.73
N MET A 31 -19.35 -3.19 8.31
CA MET A 31 -20.31 -3.20 7.21
C MET A 31 -19.62 -3.64 5.91
N ALA A 32 -18.44 -3.09 5.60
CA ALA A 32 -17.66 -3.48 4.45
C ALA A 32 -17.31 -4.98 4.45
N LYS A 33 -16.93 -5.57 5.60
CA LYS A 33 -16.69 -7.01 5.73
C LYS A 33 -17.90 -7.87 5.41
N GLN A 34 -19.11 -7.40 5.74
CA GLN A 34 -20.35 -8.11 5.40
C GLN A 34 -20.71 -7.98 3.92
N LEU A 35 -20.48 -6.82 3.32
CA LEU A 35 -20.75 -6.58 1.90
C LEU A 35 -19.76 -7.31 1.01
N TYR A 36 -18.50 -7.42 1.43
CA TYR A 36 -17.42 -8.01 0.63
C TYR A 36 -16.69 -9.13 1.42
N PRO A 37 -17.34 -10.27 1.69
CA PRO A 37 -16.78 -11.32 2.54
C PRO A 37 -15.52 -11.99 1.98
N LYS A 38 -15.27 -11.87 0.67
CA LYS A 38 -14.04 -12.38 0.03
C LYS A 38 -12.87 -11.39 0.08
N ALA A 39 -13.10 -10.14 0.48
CA ALA A 39 -12.07 -9.12 0.55
C ALA A 39 -11.30 -9.18 1.87
N ASN A 40 -10.02 -8.86 1.83
CA ASN A 40 -9.16 -8.76 3.00
C ASN A 40 -9.29 -7.35 3.61
N ILE A 41 -10.19 -7.16 4.56
CA ILE A 41 -10.47 -5.85 5.15
C ILE A 41 -9.89 -5.76 6.55
N THR A 42 -8.96 -4.83 6.74
CA THR A 42 -8.40 -4.44 8.03
C THR A 42 -9.23 -3.30 8.62
N VAL A 43 -9.80 -3.51 9.81
CA VAL A 43 -10.55 -2.46 10.53
C VAL A 43 -9.61 -1.84 11.55
N ASP A 44 -8.77 -0.94 11.08
CA ASP A 44 -7.78 -0.18 11.84
C ASP A 44 -7.20 0.94 10.96
N GLY A 45 -6.33 1.78 11.56
CA GLY A 45 -5.64 2.83 10.82
C GLY A 45 -4.71 2.29 9.73
N PHE A 46 -4.55 3.06 8.65
CA PHE A 46 -3.68 2.68 7.54
C PHE A 46 -2.22 2.48 7.99
N GLU A 47 -1.77 3.19 9.03
CA GLU A 47 -0.44 3.02 9.63
C GLU A 47 -0.20 1.62 10.22
N LYS A 48 -1.28 0.92 10.60
CA LYS A 48 -1.20 -0.42 11.19
C LYS A 48 -1.34 -1.54 10.17
N THR A 49 -1.64 -1.23 8.91
CA THR A 49 -1.65 -2.24 7.86
C THR A 49 -0.23 -2.75 7.61
N GLY A 50 -0.06 -4.06 7.71
CA GLY A 50 1.25 -4.74 7.56
C GLY A 50 1.53 -5.23 6.14
N TYR A 51 0.98 -4.58 5.11
CA TYR A 51 1.22 -5.00 3.73
C TYR A 51 2.69 -4.78 3.34
N PRO A 52 3.30 -5.71 2.61
CA PRO A 52 4.67 -5.58 2.11
C PRO A 52 4.83 -4.40 1.15
N ASN A 53 6.08 -3.99 0.93
CA ASN A 53 6.39 -3.12 -0.21
C ASN A 53 6.18 -3.89 -1.52
N ASP A 54 5.91 -3.17 -2.60
CA ASP A 54 5.77 -3.72 -3.96
C ASP A 54 4.69 -4.81 -4.08
N PHE A 55 3.62 -4.68 -3.29
CA PHE A 55 2.58 -5.70 -3.13
C PHE A 55 1.40 -5.52 -4.08
N PHE A 56 0.91 -4.29 -4.24
CA PHE A 56 -0.32 -4.01 -4.96
C PHE A 56 -0.08 -3.63 -6.42
N ASP A 57 -0.96 -4.10 -7.32
CA ASP A 57 -1.01 -3.62 -8.69
C ASP A 57 -1.64 -2.24 -8.78
N VAL A 58 -2.71 -2.02 -8.01
CA VAL A 58 -3.46 -0.77 -7.97
C VAL A 58 -3.79 -0.40 -6.53
N VAL A 59 -3.58 0.87 -6.19
CA VAL A 59 -4.02 1.46 -4.93
C VAL A 59 -4.95 2.62 -5.25
N ILE A 60 -6.19 2.55 -4.76
CA ILE A 60 -7.21 3.57 -5.00
C ILE A 60 -7.84 4.03 -3.69
N GLY A 61 -8.17 5.30 -3.57
CA GLY A 61 -8.85 5.80 -2.39
C GLY A 61 -9.15 7.29 -2.41
N ASN A 62 -10.06 7.67 -1.53
CA ASN A 62 -10.25 9.07 -1.13
C ASN A 62 -9.46 9.24 0.17
N VAL A 63 -8.34 9.95 0.10
CA VAL A 63 -7.46 10.12 1.26
C VAL A 63 -8.03 11.15 2.23
N PRO A 64 -7.86 10.95 3.55
CA PRO A 64 -8.37 11.91 4.52
C PRO A 64 -7.64 13.25 4.41
N PHE A 65 -8.39 14.34 4.54
CA PHE A 65 -7.88 15.70 4.54
C PHE A 65 -7.61 16.13 5.98
N GLY A 66 -6.46 16.74 6.26
CA GLY A 66 -6.19 17.23 7.60
C GLY A 66 -4.78 17.78 7.80
N GLN A 67 -4.64 18.63 8.83
CA GLN A 67 -3.38 19.27 9.21
C GLN A 67 -2.68 18.53 10.36
N TYR A 68 -2.90 17.21 10.47
CA TYR A 68 -2.31 16.37 11.51
C TYR A 68 -1.42 15.28 10.89
N LYS A 69 -0.58 14.70 11.73
CA LYS A 69 0.38 13.66 11.36
C LYS A 69 -0.12 12.29 11.81
N VAL A 70 0.31 11.27 11.10
CA VAL A 70 0.07 9.87 11.48
C VAL A 70 1.35 9.34 12.13
N PRO A 71 1.30 8.74 13.33
CA PRO A 71 2.47 8.18 14.00
C PRO A 71 2.90 6.87 13.33
N ASP A 72 3.84 6.94 12.40
CA ASP A 72 4.46 5.78 11.75
C ASP A 72 5.97 5.97 11.72
N LYS A 73 6.69 5.18 12.51
CA LYS A 73 8.15 5.29 12.70
C LYS A 73 8.95 5.21 11.40
N LYS A 74 8.41 4.56 10.36
CA LYS A 74 9.07 4.45 9.05
C LYS A 74 9.11 5.81 8.35
N TYR A 75 8.06 6.62 8.53
CA TYR A 75 7.86 7.91 7.85
C TYR A 75 8.16 9.12 8.74
N ASP A 76 8.25 8.96 10.07
CA ASP A 76 8.57 10.03 11.01
C ASP A 76 9.95 10.64 10.76
N LYS A 77 10.89 9.87 10.21
CA LYS A 77 12.25 10.30 9.90
C LYS A 77 12.37 11.11 8.60
N GLN A 78 11.33 11.15 7.80
CA GLN A 78 11.27 11.95 6.57
C GLN A 78 11.11 13.43 6.96
N ASN A 79 12.23 14.11 7.10
CA ASN A 79 12.27 15.49 7.59
C ASN A 79 12.12 16.49 6.44
N PHE A 80 10.88 16.79 6.06
CA PHE A 80 10.57 17.86 5.10
C PHE A 80 10.56 19.23 5.81
N GLY A 81 11.74 19.70 6.27
CA GLY A 81 11.87 20.96 6.99
C GLY A 81 11.39 20.89 8.45
N GLY A 82 11.55 19.75 9.14
CA GLY A 82 11.22 19.58 10.56
C GLY A 82 9.77 19.16 10.83
N THR A 83 8.93 19.02 9.82
CA THR A 83 7.48 18.83 10.03
C THR A 83 6.96 17.41 9.78
N GLY A 84 7.69 16.52 9.07
CA GLY A 84 7.20 15.22 8.67
C GLY A 84 6.02 15.31 7.69
N PHE A 85 5.45 14.16 7.30
CA PHE A 85 4.27 14.13 6.43
C PHE A 85 3.00 14.51 7.19
N LEU A 86 2.15 15.34 6.58
CA LEU A 86 0.75 15.44 6.94
C LEU A 86 0.00 14.18 6.50
N ILE A 87 -1.22 13.95 7.03
CA ILE A 87 -1.95 12.70 6.78
C ILE A 87 -2.10 12.38 5.29
N HIS A 88 -2.48 13.34 4.45
CA HIS A 88 -2.61 13.12 3.00
C HIS A 88 -1.25 12.82 2.36
N ASP A 89 -0.18 13.51 2.73
CA ASP A 89 1.19 13.25 2.24
C ASP A 89 1.67 11.83 2.63
N TYR A 90 1.34 11.41 3.86
CA TYR A 90 1.64 10.08 4.37
C TYR A 90 0.96 8.97 3.55
N PHE A 91 -0.31 9.18 3.16
CA PHE A 91 -1.01 8.20 2.32
C PHE A 91 -0.31 7.99 0.98
N PHE A 92 0.14 9.06 0.32
CA PHE A 92 0.95 8.95 -0.91
C PHE A 92 2.26 8.21 -0.67
N ALA A 93 3.01 8.59 0.36
CA ALA A 93 4.30 7.96 0.65
C ALA A 93 4.17 6.45 0.92
N LYS A 94 3.19 6.04 1.73
CA LYS A 94 2.95 4.64 2.05
C LYS A 94 2.39 3.86 0.85
N ALA A 95 1.47 4.44 0.09
CA ALA A 95 0.94 3.81 -1.12
C ALA A 95 2.03 3.58 -2.18
N ILE A 96 2.92 4.56 -2.40
CA ILE A 96 4.07 4.43 -3.30
C ILE A 96 4.98 3.27 -2.87
N ASP A 97 5.22 3.11 -1.57
CA ASP A 97 6.03 2.00 -1.09
C ASP A 97 5.33 0.64 -1.31
N GLN A 98 4.00 0.59 -1.14
CA GLN A 98 3.23 -0.65 -1.19
C GLN A 98 2.76 -1.06 -2.59
N VAL A 99 2.64 -0.12 -3.53
CA VAL A 99 2.36 -0.46 -4.93
C VAL A 99 3.65 -0.98 -5.59
N ARG A 100 3.52 -1.95 -6.51
CA ARG A 100 4.67 -2.49 -7.25
C ARG A 100 5.19 -1.49 -8.29
N PRO A 101 6.44 -1.63 -8.75
CA PRO A 101 6.92 -0.91 -9.94
C PRO A 101 5.97 -1.10 -11.13
N GLY A 102 5.67 -0.03 -11.87
CA GLY A 102 4.68 -0.02 -12.96
C GLY A 102 3.21 -0.05 -12.48
N GLY A 103 2.95 -0.30 -11.21
CA GLY A 103 1.59 -0.27 -10.64
C GLY A 103 1.06 1.16 -10.47
N ILE A 104 -0.26 1.27 -10.31
CA ILE A 104 -1.00 2.54 -10.39
C ILE A 104 -1.52 2.96 -9.03
N ILE A 105 -1.43 4.24 -8.73
CA ILE A 105 -2.09 4.89 -7.58
C ILE A 105 -3.09 5.91 -8.13
N ALA A 106 -4.35 5.82 -7.69
CA ALA A 106 -5.40 6.78 -8.01
C ALA A 106 -6.02 7.31 -6.72
N PHE A 107 -5.67 8.54 -6.35
CA PHE A 107 -6.15 9.15 -5.11
C PHE A 107 -6.96 10.41 -5.36
N ILE A 108 -8.10 10.49 -4.66
CA ILE A 108 -8.82 11.75 -4.46
C ILE A 108 -8.22 12.43 -3.22
N THR A 109 -7.83 13.68 -3.35
CA THR A 109 -7.21 14.47 -2.28
C THR A 109 -7.66 15.93 -2.37
N SER A 110 -7.38 16.74 -1.35
CA SER A 110 -7.60 18.18 -1.46
C SER A 110 -6.61 18.82 -2.41
N LYS A 111 -6.97 19.96 -3.03
CA LYS A 111 -6.03 20.73 -3.88
C LYS A 111 -4.69 21.02 -3.21
N GLY A 112 -4.65 21.02 -1.87
CA GLY A 112 -3.44 21.28 -1.10
C GLY A 112 -2.29 20.29 -1.37
N THR A 113 -2.54 19.10 -1.90
CA THR A 113 -1.47 18.20 -2.34
C THR A 113 -0.71 18.78 -3.53
N MET A 114 -1.43 19.30 -4.51
CA MET A 114 -0.85 19.89 -5.71
C MET A 114 -0.42 21.36 -5.50
N ASP A 115 -1.20 22.16 -4.77
CA ASP A 115 -1.02 23.61 -4.67
C ASP A 115 -0.24 24.10 -3.44
N LYS A 116 0.28 23.18 -2.59
CA LYS A 116 1.07 23.58 -1.43
C LYS A 116 2.31 24.37 -1.87
N GLU A 117 2.58 25.53 -1.25
CA GLU A 117 3.73 26.38 -1.58
C GLU A 117 5.06 25.59 -1.47
N ASN A 118 5.21 24.78 -0.43
CA ASN A 118 6.41 23.96 -0.25
C ASN A 118 6.39 22.73 -1.19
N PRO A 119 7.32 22.64 -2.18
CA PRO A 119 7.31 21.59 -3.20
C PRO A 119 7.88 20.25 -2.73
N LYS A 120 8.44 20.15 -1.53
CA LYS A 120 9.22 18.99 -1.08
C LYS A 120 8.47 17.66 -1.15
N VAL A 121 7.17 17.64 -0.85
CA VAL A 121 6.36 16.42 -0.92
C VAL A 121 6.12 16.03 -2.37
N ARG A 122 5.79 16.99 -3.25
CA ARG A 122 5.64 16.74 -4.69
C ARG A 122 6.94 16.23 -5.32
N LYS A 123 8.08 16.81 -4.94
CA LYS A 123 9.40 16.32 -5.36
C LYS A 123 9.65 14.89 -4.87
N TYR A 124 9.32 14.57 -3.61
CA TYR A 124 9.41 13.21 -3.09
C TYR A 124 8.58 12.21 -3.92
N ILE A 125 7.35 12.59 -4.27
CA ILE A 125 6.47 11.78 -5.11
C ILE A 125 7.06 11.64 -6.52
N ALA A 126 7.46 12.73 -7.17
CA ALA A 126 7.99 12.76 -8.54
C ALA A 126 9.22 11.87 -8.71
N GLN A 127 10.09 11.81 -7.71
CA GLN A 127 11.28 10.96 -7.71
C GLN A 127 10.95 9.46 -7.68
N ARG A 128 9.74 9.07 -7.24
CA ARG A 128 9.33 7.68 -7.02
C ARG A 128 8.19 7.23 -7.93
N ALA A 129 7.42 8.17 -8.42
CA ALA A 129 6.28 7.90 -9.30
C ALA A 129 6.21 8.95 -10.42
N GLU A 130 5.69 8.55 -11.55
CA GLU A 130 5.36 9.41 -12.68
C GLU A 130 3.93 9.92 -12.51
N LEU A 131 3.69 11.19 -12.76
CA LEU A 131 2.35 11.75 -12.86
C LEU A 131 1.78 11.39 -14.23
N LEU A 132 0.77 10.52 -14.26
CA LEU A 132 0.03 10.18 -15.48
C LEU A 132 -0.98 11.27 -15.82
N GLY A 133 -1.52 11.94 -14.81
CA GLY A 133 -2.43 13.04 -14.92
C GLY A 133 -3.11 13.38 -13.60
N ALA A 134 -3.74 14.54 -13.56
CA ALA A 134 -4.56 14.96 -12.44
C ALA A 134 -5.81 15.70 -12.94
N VAL A 135 -6.95 15.48 -12.30
CA VAL A 135 -8.20 16.18 -12.61
C VAL A 135 -8.63 16.98 -11.39
N ARG A 136 -8.81 18.28 -11.58
CA ARG A 136 -9.33 19.17 -10.53
C ARG A 136 -10.84 19.24 -10.56
N LEU A 137 -11.46 18.95 -9.43
CA LEU A 137 -12.90 18.93 -9.26
C LEU A 137 -13.41 20.26 -8.66
N PRO A 138 -14.62 20.69 -9.02
CA PRO A 138 -15.24 21.85 -8.41
C PRO A 138 -15.47 21.63 -6.90
N ASN A 139 -15.48 22.70 -6.15
CA ASN A 139 -15.67 22.68 -4.70
C ASN A 139 -17.01 22.04 -4.25
N THR A 140 -17.98 21.95 -5.14
CA THR A 140 -19.30 21.35 -4.90
C THR A 140 -19.37 19.85 -5.22
N ALA A 141 -18.32 19.25 -5.77
CA ALA A 141 -18.31 17.85 -6.21
C ALA A 141 -18.74 16.85 -5.11
N PHE A 142 -18.48 17.15 -3.84
CA PHE A 142 -18.84 16.29 -2.70
C PHE A 142 -19.94 16.89 -1.81
N LYS A 143 -20.56 18.01 -2.21
CA LYS A 143 -21.56 18.71 -1.40
C LYS A 143 -22.77 17.84 -1.08
N GLU A 144 -23.33 17.17 -2.07
CA GLU A 144 -24.53 16.34 -1.89
C GLU A 144 -24.27 15.08 -1.08
N ASN A 145 -23.10 14.44 -1.27
CA ASN A 145 -22.78 13.15 -0.67
C ASN A 145 -22.08 13.26 0.69
N ALA A 146 -21.30 14.31 0.91
CA ALA A 146 -20.51 14.48 2.13
C ALA A 146 -20.79 15.80 2.88
N GLY A 147 -21.63 16.68 2.34
CA GLY A 147 -21.93 17.98 2.94
C GLY A 147 -20.71 18.92 3.00
N THR A 148 -19.70 18.67 2.18
CA THR A 148 -18.41 19.39 2.20
C THR A 148 -18.21 20.15 0.89
N GLU A 149 -17.83 21.42 0.99
CA GLU A 149 -17.43 22.24 -0.13
C GLU A 149 -15.90 22.40 -0.10
N VAL A 150 -15.20 21.66 -0.95
CA VAL A 150 -13.74 21.69 -1.02
C VAL A 150 -13.26 21.36 -2.43
N THR A 151 -12.39 22.20 -2.98
CA THR A 151 -11.70 21.90 -4.23
C THR A 151 -10.78 20.69 -4.01
N SER A 152 -10.98 19.68 -4.82
CA SER A 152 -10.27 18.40 -4.71
C SER A 152 -9.63 18.02 -6.03
N ASP A 153 -8.57 17.24 -5.97
CA ASP A 153 -7.86 16.73 -7.14
C ASP A 153 -7.94 15.20 -7.14
N ILE A 154 -8.15 14.60 -8.31
CA ILE A 154 -7.93 13.17 -8.55
C ILE A 154 -6.56 13.05 -9.19
N ILE A 155 -5.63 12.36 -8.55
CA ILE A 155 -4.24 12.26 -8.99
C ILE A 155 -3.93 10.83 -9.39
N PHE A 156 -3.40 10.62 -10.59
CA PHE A 156 -3.00 9.32 -11.12
C PHE A 156 -1.48 9.26 -11.22
N LEU A 157 -0.89 8.28 -10.55
CA LEU A 157 0.55 8.06 -10.50
C LEU A 157 0.88 6.64 -10.92
N LYS A 158 1.99 6.47 -11.66
CA LYS A 158 2.60 5.16 -11.96
C LYS A 158 3.91 5.05 -11.20
N LYS A 159 4.07 4.01 -10.39
CA LYS A 159 5.31 3.82 -9.63
C LYS A 159 6.48 3.54 -10.55
N ARG A 160 7.61 4.22 -10.31
CA ARG A 160 8.87 3.97 -11.00
C ARG A 160 9.54 2.69 -10.49
N ASP A 161 10.37 2.09 -11.31
CA ASP A 161 11.21 0.94 -10.95
C ASP A 161 12.26 1.28 -9.88
N ARG A 162 12.71 2.53 -9.87
CA ARG A 162 13.72 3.05 -8.96
C ARG A 162 13.50 4.52 -8.64
N VAL A 163 14.09 4.97 -7.55
CA VAL A 163 14.13 6.40 -7.22
C VAL A 163 15.10 7.11 -8.16
N ILE A 164 14.63 8.16 -8.83
CA ILE A 164 15.43 8.99 -9.72
C ILE A 164 15.47 10.42 -9.21
N ASP A 165 16.58 11.11 -9.39
CA ASP A 165 16.69 12.53 -9.05
C ASP A 165 16.14 13.38 -10.18
N ILE A 166 14.84 13.66 -10.11
CA ILE A 166 14.10 14.43 -11.10
C ILE A 166 13.21 15.46 -10.40
N GLU A 167 12.98 16.58 -11.05
CA GLU A 167 12.13 17.66 -10.59
C GLU A 167 11.34 18.23 -11.78
N PRO A 168 10.30 17.50 -12.26
CA PRO A 168 9.44 17.96 -13.35
C PRO A 168 8.62 19.19 -12.94
N ASP A 169 8.14 19.94 -13.94
CA ASP A 169 7.49 21.23 -13.75
C ASP A 169 6.27 21.17 -12.82
N TRP A 170 5.52 20.07 -12.82
CA TRP A 170 4.37 19.89 -11.90
C TRP A 170 4.75 19.83 -10.40
N VAL A 171 6.03 19.79 -10.08
CA VAL A 171 6.50 19.93 -8.68
C VAL A 171 6.31 21.37 -8.20
N HIS A 172 6.29 22.33 -9.11
CA HIS A 172 6.23 23.77 -8.84
C HIS A 172 4.80 24.33 -9.04
N LEU A 173 4.64 25.56 -8.62
CA LEU A 173 3.44 26.36 -8.85
C LEU A 173 3.71 27.38 -9.95
N SER A 174 2.67 27.78 -10.63
CA SER A 174 2.65 28.90 -11.58
C SER A 174 1.35 29.68 -11.46
N GLU A 175 1.28 30.82 -12.14
CA GLU A 175 0.15 31.72 -12.15
C GLU A 175 -0.56 31.59 -13.50
N ASP A 176 -1.88 31.49 -13.48
CA ASP A 176 -2.69 31.51 -14.71
C ASP A 176 -2.88 32.94 -15.23
N ASP A 177 -3.54 33.08 -16.38
CA ASP A 177 -3.83 34.38 -17.01
C ASP A 177 -4.70 35.31 -16.16
N ASN A 178 -5.38 34.77 -15.14
CA ASN A 178 -6.25 35.50 -14.21
C ASN A 178 -5.56 35.84 -12.88
N GLY A 179 -4.29 35.51 -12.73
CA GLY A 179 -3.53 35.77 -11.52
C GLY A 179 -3.77 34.75 -10.40
N VAL A 180 -4.32 33.59 -10.72
CA VAL A 180 -4.55 32.51 -9.75
C VAL A 180 -3.32 31.60 -9.69
N VAL A 181 -2.69 31.54 -8.53
CA VAL A 181 -1.55 30.64 -8.30
C VAL A 181 -2.07 29.21 -8.02
N MET A 182 -1.59 28.26 -8.83
CA MET A 182 -1.92 26.84 -8.71
C MET A 182 -0.75 25.98 -9.19
N ASN A 183 -0.92 24.66 -9.16
CA ASN A 183 0.10 23.74 -9.66
C ASN A 183 0.33 23.96 -11.16
N HIS A 184 1.61 23.97 -11.56
CA HIS A 184 2.01 24.17 -12.96
C HIS A 184 1.34 23.19 -13.94
N TYR A 185 1.05 21.96 -13.48
CA TYR A 185 0.31 20.99 -14.30
C TYR A 185 -1.04 21.54 -14.77
N PHE A 186 -1.78 22.22 -13.91
CA PHE A 186 -3.11 22.75 -14.26
C PHE A 186 -3.05 24.03 -15.10
N THR A 187 -1.99 24.83 -14.98
CA THR A 187 -1.81 26.00 -15.86
C THR A 187 -1.45 25.58 -17.29
N GLU A 188 -0.72 24.48 -17.46
CA GLU A 188 -0.39 23.90 -18.76
C GLU A 188 -1.54 23.04 -19.34
N ASN A 189 -2.42 22.51 -18.48
CA ASN A 189 -3.50 21.61 -18.87
C ASN A 189 -4.85 22.14 -18.31
N PRO A 190 -5.36 23.28 -18.79
CA PRO A 190 -6.60 23.86 -18.26
C PRO A 190 -7.83 22.96 -18.45
N ASP A 191 -7.84 22.10 -19.48
CA ASP A 191 -8.91 21.13 -19.74
C ASP A 191 -9.01 20.04 -18.66
N MET A 192 -8.00 19.93 -17.79
CA MET A 192 -8.01 19.03 -16.62
C MET A 192 -8.68 19.67 -15.39
N ILE A 193 -9.18 20.90 -15.51
CA ILE A 193 -9.96 21.58 -14.46
C ILE A 193 -11.43 21.48 -14.85
N VAL A 194 -12.21 20.72 -14.06
CA VAL A 194 -13.67 20.57 -14.26
C VAL A 194 -14.37 21.76 -13.60
N GLY A 195 -14.38 22.88 -14.30
CA GLY A 195 -14.88 24.16 -13.80
C GLY A 195 -13.95 25.33 -14.09
N SER A 196 -13.98 26.36 -13.27
CA SER A 196 -13.11 27.54 -13.37
C SER A 196 -12.42 27.85 -12.04
N MET A 197 -11.16 28.25 -12.11
CA MET A 197 -10.43 28.72 -10.92
C MET A 197 -10.75 30.18 -10.63
N GLU A 198 -11.13 30.46 -9.39
CA GLU A 198 -11.48 31.80 -8.92
C GLU A 198 -10.83 32.11 -7.56
N MET A 199 -10.59 33.39 -7.30
CA MET A 199 -10.21 33.88 -5.99
C MET A 199 -11.44 34.29 -5.21
N VAL A 200 -11.68 33.64 -4.06
CA VAL A 200 -12.81 33.92 -3.18
C VAL A 200 -12.35 34.38 -1.80
N SER A 201 -13.21 35.12 -1.09
CA SER A 201 -12.95 35.51 0.29
C SER A 201 -13.21 34.33 1.21
N GLY A 202 -12.14 33.74 1.78
CA GLY A 202 -12.19 32.68 2.77
C GLY A 202 -12.05 33.19 4.21
N PRO A 203 -12.12 32.30 5.20
CA PRO A 203 -12.03 32.66 6.62
C PRO A 203 -10.69 33.31 7.04
N TYR A 204 -9.63 33.07 6.26
CA TYR A 204 -8.27 33.52 6.55
C TYR A 204 -7.70 34.47 5.48
N GLY A 205 -8.54 34.97 4.57
CA GLY A 205 -8.15 35.84 3.47
C GLY A 205 -8.64 35.34 2.11
N MET A 206 -8.05 35.86 1.04
CA MET A 206 -8.35 35.38 -0.32
C MET A 206 -7.76 33.99 -0.51
N GLU A 207 -8.59 33.08 -1.01
CA GLU A 207 -8.18 31.73 -1.36
C GLU A 207 -8.67 31.31 -2.74
N SER A 208 -7.91 30.50 -3.43
CA SER A 208 -8.34 29.96 -4.73
C SER A 208 -9.34 28.82 -4.54
N THR A 209 -10.35 28.76 -5.39
CA THR A 209 -11.32 27.65 -5.41
C THR A 209 -11.67 27.30 -6.86
N CYS A 210 -12.09 26.07 -7.10
CA CYS A 210 -12.64 25.65 -8.36
C CYS A 210 -14.17 25.76 -8.28
N VAL A 211 -14.76 26.59 -9.12
CA VAL A 211 -16.21 26.81 -9.21
C VAL A 211 -16.75 25.93 -10.33
N ALA A 212 -17.89 25.28 -10.09
CA ALA A 212 -18.52 24.41 -11.08
C ALA A 212 -18.96 25.20 -12.33
N ASP A 213 -18.60 24.70 -13.49
CA ASP A 213 -19.21 25.15 -14.75
C ASP A 213 -20.54 24.41 -14.92
N THR A 214 -21.63 25.20 -14.96
CA THR A 214 -22.98 24.67 -15.13
C THR A 214 -23.48 24.65 -16.58
N SER A 215 -22.60 25.00 -17.53
CA SER A 215 -22.95 25.02 -18.97
C SER A 215 -23.01 23.58 -19.56
N LEU A 216 -22.28 22.64 -18.98
CA LEU A 216 -22.25 21.22 -19.34
C LEU A 216 -22.50 20.34 -18.10
N PRO A 217 -23.08 19.12 -18.27
CA PRO A 217 -23.19 18.16 -17.20
C PRO A 217 -21.81 17.82 -16.61
N PHE A 218 -21.75 17.67 -15.28
CA PHE A 218 -20.51 17.37 -14.58
C PHE A 218 -19.86 16.07 -15.08
N GLU A 219 -20.66 15.05 -15.35
CA GLU A 219 -20.21 13.75 -15.84
C GLU A 219 -19.52 13.87 -17.20
N GLU A 220 -20.06 14.68 -18.11
CA GLU A 220 -19.46 14.88 -19.44
C GLU A 220 -18.11 15.61 -19.35
N GLN A 221 -18.00 16.62 -18.48
CA GLN A 221 -16.74 17.32 -18.25
C GLN A 221 -15.70 16.38 -17.64
N LEU A 222 -16.11 15.54 -16.69
CA LEU A 222 -15.25 14.59 -16.02
C LEU A 222 -14.75 13.49 -17.00
N GLU A 223 -15.64 12.97 -17.85
CA GLU A 223 -15.28 12.00 -18.91
C GLU A 223 -14.29 12.60 -19.91
N ALA A 224 -14.52 13.86 -20.32
CA ALA A 224 -13.61 14.56 -21.21
C ALA A 224 -12.21 14.70 -20.60
N ALA A 225 -12.11 15.06 -19.32
CA ALA A 225 -10.84 15.16 -18.62
C ALA A 225 -10.16 13.77 -18.48
N PHE A 226 -10.89 12.73 -18.10
CA PHE A 226 -10.32 11.39 -17.98
C PHE A 226 -9.83 10.82 -19.32
N SER A 227 -10.48 11.16 -20.43
CA SER A 227 -10.06 10.69 -21.76
C SER A 227 -8.67 11.20 -22.18
N GLN A 228 -8.18 12.25 -21.54
CA GLN A 228 -6.85 12.82 -21.80
C GLN A 228 -5.76 12.14 -20.96
N ILE A 229 -6.15 11.36 -19.93
CA ILE A 229 -5.19 10.63 -19.12
C ILE A 229 -4.80 9.36 -19.86
N SER A 230 -3.57 9.28 -20.28
CA SER A 230 -3.00 8.09 -20.90
C SER A 230 -2.02 7.42 -19.94
N GLY A 231 -2.16 6.13 -19.79
CA GLY A 231 -1.22 5.31 -19.03
C GLY A 231 -1.26 3.88 -19.58
N GLU A 232 -0.11 3.37 -19.96
CA GLU A 232 0.00 1.95 -20.28
C GLU A 232 0.21 1.17 -18.99
N TYR A 233 -0.69 0.22 -18.73
CA TYR A 233 -0.47 -0.81 -17.73
C TYR A 233 0.60 -1.75 -18.27
N GLU A 234 1.77 -1.71 -17.67
CA GLU A 234 2.79 -2.70 -17.94
C GLU A 234 2.46 -3.95 -17.14
N GLU A 235 1.96 -4.98 -17.84
CA GLU A 235 2.04 -6.32 -17.31
C GLU A 235 3.51 -6.61 -17.12
N ILE A 236 3.94 -6.82 -15.87
CA ILE A 236 5.30 -7.31 -15.65
C ILE A 236 5.26 -8.75 -16.15
N GLU A 237 5.67 -8.98 -17.39
CA GLU A 237 6.38 -10.21 -17.68
C GLU A 237 7.57 -10.18 -16.73
N LEU A 238 7.53 -11.07 -15.73
CA LEU A 238 8.68 -11.30 -14.87
C LEU A 238 9.84 -11.56 -15.83
N GLU A 239 10.67 -10.53 -16.08
CA GLU A 239 11.99 -10.75 -16.64
C GLU A 239 12.69 -11.64 -15.62
N LEU A 240 12.50 -12.93 -15.79
CA LEU A 240 13.35 -13.94 -15.21
C LEU A 240 14.74 -13.56 -15.69
N SER A 241 15.59 -13.09 -14.77
CA SER A 241 16.98 -12.84 -15.10
C SER A 241 17.46 -14.03 -15.91
N GLU A 242 18.02 -13.81 -17.09
CA GLU A 242 18.44 -14.86 -18.04
C GLU A 242 19.40 -15.90 -17.44
N GLU A 243 19.75 -15.77 -16.17
CA GLU A 243 20.62 -16.69 -15.41
C GLU A 243 19.86 -17.70 -14.56
N SER A 244 18.54 -17.57 -14.33
CA SER A 244 17.75 -18.65 -13.76
C SER A 244 17.20 -19.50 -14.90
N THR A 245 17.72 -20.72 -15.05
CA THR A 245 17.19 -21.70 -16.00
C THR A 245 15.66 -21.77 -15.83
N MET A 246 14.90 -21.55 -16.91
CA MET A 246 13.42 -21.54 -16.92
C MET A 246 12.77 -22.79 -16.30
N ASP A 247 13.53 -23.86 -16.12
CA ASP A 247 13.12 -25.15 -15.56
C ASP A 247 12.97 -25.14 -14.01
N GLU A 248 13.37 -24.08 -13.31
CA GLU A 248 13.34 -24.04 -11.84
C GLU A 248 12.21 -23.18 -11.23
N VAL A 249 11.56 -22.34 -12.03
CA VAL A 249 10.40 -21.55 -11.56
C VAL A 249 9.13 -22.38 -11.75
N ILE A 250 8.40 -22.55 -10.65
CA ILE A 250 7.18 -23.36 -10.65
C ILE A 250 5.92 -22.51 -10.39
N PRO A 251 4.74 -22.93 -10.88
CA PRO A 251 3.49 -22.26 -10.56
C PRO A 251 3.25 -22.21 -9.05
N ALA A 252 2.62 -21.13 -8.56
CA ALA A 252 2.32 -20.99 -7.15
C ALA A 252 1.36 -22.09 -6.66
N ILE A 253 1.75 -22.77 -5.60
CA ILE A 253 0.90 -23.71 -4.88
C ILE A 253 -0.15 -22.90 -4.10
N PRO A 254 -1.47 -23.19 -4.26
CA PRO A 254 -2.54 -22.39 -3.66
C PRO A 254 -2.45 -22.24 -2.14
N GLU A 255 -2.00 -23.29 -1.45
CA GLU A 255 -1.89 -23.39 0.01
C GLU A 255 -0.75 -22.54 0.57
N VAL A 256 0.27 -22.25 -0.22
CA VAL A 256 1.39 -21.39 0.21
C VAL A 256 0.93 -19.94 0.18
N LYS A 257 1.12 -19.20 1.26
CA LYS A 257 0.79 -17.76 1.29
C LYS A 257 1.70 -16.98 0.36
N ASN A 258 1.15 -15.94 -0.26
CA ASN A 258 1.96 -15.01 -1.03
C ASN A 258 3.03 -14.33 -0.16
N PHE A 259 4.20 -14.09 -0.71
CA PHE A 259 5.38 -13.57 -0.02
C PHE A 259 5.80 -14.43 1.17
N SER A 260 5.83 -15.74 0.97
CA SER A 260 6.30 -16.71 1.96
C SER A 260 7.28 -17.69 1.36
N TYR A 261 8.24 -18.07 2.19
CA TYR A 261 9.14 -19.18 1.88
C TYR A 261 8.42 -20.51 2.05
N THR A 262 8.75 -21.46 1.21
CA THR A 262 8.26 -22.85 1.31
C THR A 262 9.28 -23.83 0.77
N LEU A 263 9.11 -25.11 1.13
CA LEU A 263 9.90 -26.22 0.65
C LEU A 263 9.09 -27.04 -0.34
N VAL A 264 9.64 -27.29 -1.52
CA VAL A 264 9.10 -28.20 -2.52
C VAL A 264 10.21 -29.14 -2.95
N ASP A 265 10.03 -30.44 -2.75
CA ASP A 265 11.04 -31.46 -3.05
C ASP A 265 12.41 -31.14 -2.45
N GLU A 266 12.43 -30.74 -1.17
CA GLU A 266 13.61 -30.33 -0.41
C GLU A 266 14.33 -29.05 -0.89
N LYS A 267 13.86 -28.43 -1.98
CA LYS A 267 14.34 -27.12 -2.44
C LYS A 267 13.54 -25.99 -1.82
N LEU A 268 14.23 -24.90 -1.49
CA LEU A 268 13.64 -23.70 -0.92
C LEU A 268 13.14 -22.79 -2.03
N TYR A 269 11.86 -22.42 -1.95
CA TYR A 269 11.20 -21.49 -2.85
C TYR A 269 10.63 -20.29 -2.08
N TYR A 270 10.51 -19.18 -2.77
CA TYR A 270 9.80 -17.99 -2.31
C TYR A 270 8.63 -17.73 -3.24
N ARG A 271 7.42 -17.70 -2.69
CA ARG A 271 6.22 -17.39 -3.48
C ARG A 271 6.10 -15.89 -3.70
N GLU A 272 6.03 -15.50 -4.94
CA GLU A 272 5.76 -14.14 -5.37
C GLU A 272 4.63 -14.17 -6.40
N ASN A 273 3.43 -13.75 -5.96
CA ASN A 273 2.21 -13.77 -6.77
C ASN A 273 1.84 -15.17 -7.31
N SER A 274 1.84 -15.33 -8.62
CA SER A 274 1.41 -16.58 -9.28
C SER A 274 2.52 -17.60 -9.48
N VAL A 275 3.73 -17.30 -9.03
CA VAL A 275 4.91 -18.16 -9.22
C VAL A 275 5.67 -18.37 -7.93
N MET A 276 6.45 -19.42 -7.89
CA MET A 276 7.43 -19.69 -6.83
C MET A 276 8.82 -19.76 -7.46
N LYS A 277 9.72 -18.94 -6.96
CA LYS A 277 11.11 -18.84 -7.41
C LYS A 277 12.03 -19.61 -6.48
N PRO A 278 13.01 -20.36 -6.98
CA PRO A 278 14.02 -20.98 -6.13
C PRO A 278 14.82 -19.89 -5.39
N VAL A 279 15.17 -20.16 -4.16
CA VAL A 279 15.95 -19.23 -3.33
C VAL A 279 17.42 -19.55 -3.44
N GLU A 280 18.17 -18.70 -4.10
CA GLU A 280 19.63 -18.77 -4.15
C GLU A 280 20.23 -17.99 -2.98
N ALA A 281 20.83 -18.67 -2.03
CA ALA A 281 21.45 -18.07 -0.88
C ALA A 281 22.59 -18.95 -0.33
N SER A 282 23.40 -18.41 0.57
CA SER A 282 24.42 -19.20 1.25
C SER A 282 23.79 -20.31 2.10
N GLU A 283 24.47 -21.44 2.26
CA GLU A 283 24.01 -22.58 3.08
C GLU A 283 23.55 -22.14 4.48
N GLY A 284 24.27 -21.21 5.11
CA GLY A 284 23.90 -20.68 6.41
C GLY A 284 22.60 -19.86 6.39
N MET A 285 22.29 -19.20 5.30
CA MET A 285 21.03 -18.46 5.12
C MET A 285 19.89 -19.42 4.84
N ILE A 286 20.08 -20.40 3.96
CA ILE A 286 19.10 -21.45 3.65
C ILE A 286 18.73 -22.21 4.92
N ARG A 287 19.69 -22.63 5.73
CA ARG A 287 19.45 -23.32 7.01
C ARG A 287 18.60 -22.50 7.97
N ARG A 288 18.84 -21.18 8.06
CA ARG A 288 18.04 -20.26 8.89
C ARG A 288 16.61 -20.15 8.40
N ILE A 289 16.43 -20.02 7.09
CA ILE A 289 15.09 -19.95 6.48
C ILE A 289 14.33 -21.26 6.72
N HIS A 290 14.96 -22.42 6.50
CA HIS A 290 14.36 -23.74 6.79
C HIS A 290 13.88 -23.86 8.22
N GLY A 291 14.71 -23.50 9.19
CA GLY A 291 14.33 -23.56 10.62
C GLY A 291 13.15 -22.62 10.94
N MET A 292 13.15 -21.42 10.38
CA MET A 292 12.05 -20.47 10.59
C MET A 292 10.75 -20.88 9.86
N VAL A 293 10.85 -21.51 8.69
CA VAL A 293 9.69 -22.13 8.00
C VAL A 293 9.09 -23.23 8.87
N ALA A 294 9.91 -24.14 9.41
CA ALA A 294 9.43 -25.21 10.26
C ALA A 294 8.71 -24.69 11.53
N ILE A 295 9.28 -23.68 12.22
CA ILE A 295 8.66 -23.05 13.39
C ILE A 295 7.34 -22.37 12.98
N ARG A 296 7.30 -21.66 11.86
CA ARG A 296 6.10 -21.03 11.33
C ARG A 296 4.98 -22.04 11.10
N ASP A 297 5.28 -23.10 10.38
CA ASP A 297 4.29 -24.10 9.96
C ASP A 297 3.72 -24.84 11.18
N CYS A 298 4.57 -25.24 12.11
CA CYS A 298 4.16 -25.82 13.39
C CYS A 298 3.31 -24.82 14.23
N THR A 299 3.69 -23.54 14.26
CA THR A 299 2.88 -22.50 14.94
C THR A 299 1.49 -22.34 14.31
N GLN A 300 1.40 -22.38 13.00
CA GLN A 300 0.12 -22.28 12.30
C GLN A 300 -0.75 -23.49 12.53
N GLU A 301 -0.16 -24.69 12.54
CA GLU A 301 -0.85 -25.94 12.86
C GLU A 301 -1.36 -25.92 14.30
N LEU A 302 -0.56 -25.51 15.26
CA LEU A 302 -0.98 -25.38 16.65
C LEU A 302 -2.17 -24.43 16.81
N ILE A 303 -2.15 -23.28 16.11
CA ILE A 303 -3.26 -22.33 16.12
C ILE A 303 -4.51 -22.98 15.50
N ARG A 304 -4.37 -23.73 14.41
CA ARG A 304 -5.47 -24.45 13.76
C ARG A 304 -6.10 -25.47 14.71
N LEU A 305 -5.28 -26.32 15.35
CA LEU A 305 -5.76 -27.33 16.30
C LEU A 305 -6.54 -26.70 17.47
N GLN A 306 -6.08 -25.54 17.97
CA GLN A 306 -6.77 -24.82 19.04
C GLN A 306 -8.08 -24.19 18.58
N LEU A 307 -8.14 -23.65 17.37
CA LEU A 307 -9.36 -23.00 16.83
C LEU A 307 -10.43 -24.02 16.46
N GLU A 308 -10.04 -25.21 16.00
CA GLU A 308 -10.94 -26.29 15.61
C GLU A 308 -11.28 -27.23 16.77
N GLU A 309 -10.86 -26.90 18.01
CA GLU A 309 -11.16 -27.62 19.26
C GLU A 309 -10.72 -29.11 19.20
N TYR A 310 -9.54 -29.39 18.66
CA TYR A 310 -8.96 -30.73 18.65
C TYR A 310 -8.69 -31.25 20.08
N PRO A 311 -8.54 -32.57 20.28
CA PRO A 311 -8.23 -33.15 21.58
C PRO A 311 -6.99 -32.52 22.23
N GLU A 312 -7.03 -32.33 23.53
CA GLU A 312 -5.97 -31.70 24.32
C GLU A 312 -4.62 -32.43 24.19
N GLU A 313 -4.65 -33.72 23.91
CA GLU A 313 -3.46 -34.55 23.70
C GLU A 313 -2.72 -34.14 22.40
N ASP A 314 -3.47 -33.89 21.34
CA ASP A 314 -2.92 -33.45 20.05
C ASP A 314 -2.33 -32.03 20.16
N ILE A 315 -3.04 -31.13 20.83
CA ILE A 315 -2.57 -29.77 21.11
C ILE A 315 -1.27 -29.80 21.92
N LYS A 316 -1.17 -30.64 22.94
CA LYS A 316 0.06 -30.79 23.76
C LYS A 316 1.21 -31.40 22.97
N ALA A 317 0.91 -32.33 22.09
CA ALA A 317 1.95 -32.93 21.22
C ALA A 317 2.55 -31.88 20.29
N GLU A 318 1.70 -31.06 19.64
CA GLU A 318 2.15 -30.00 18.74
C GLU A 318 2.87 -28.87 19.51
N GLN A 319 2.42 -28.51 20.72
CA GLN A 319 3.14 -27.56 21.59
C GLN A 319 4.55 -28.06 21.93
N LYS A 320 4.69 -29.35 22.22
CA LYS A 320 5.99 -29.92 22.49
C LYS A 320 6.89 -29.86 21.26
N GLN A 321 6.37 -30.23 20.10
CA GLN A 321 7.10 -30.14 18.82
C GLN A 321 7.57 -28.72 18.53
N LEU A 322 6.70 -27.71 18.76
CA LEU A 322 7.05 -26.29 18.58
C LEU A 322 8.19 -25.86 19.51
N ASN A 323 8.16 -26.30 20.77
CA ASN A 323 9.20 -25.99 21.74
C ASN A 323 10.53 -26.62 21.32
N ASP A 324 10.53 -27.89 20.90
CA ASP A 324 11.74 -28.61 20.46
C ASP A 324 12.34 -27.91 19.22
N LEU A 325 11.51 -27.56 18.23
CA LEU A 325 11.96 -26.82 17.02
C LEU A 325 12.53 -25.44 17.35
N TYR A 326 11.90 -24.73 18.27
CA TYR A 326 12.33 -23.41 18.69
C TYR A 326 13.68 -23.44 19.42
N ASP A 327 13.85 -24.38 20.36
CA ASP A 327 15.05 -24.53 21.17
C ASP A 327 16.24 -24.96 20.28
N ASP A 328 16.04 -25.92 19.38
CA ASP A 328 17.06 -26.36 18.44
C ASP A 328 17.47 -25.21 17.49
N PHE A 329 16.49 -24.46 16.97
CA PHE A 329 16.77 -23.31 16.12
C PHE A 329 17.58 -22.24 16.86
N VAL A 330 17.20 -21.91 18.10
CA VAL A 330 17.88 -20.87 18.88
C VAL A 330 19.29 -21.29 19.24
N LYS A 331 19.50 -22.57 19.55
CA LYS A 331 20.80 -23.14 19.86
C LYS A 331 21.78 -23.04 18.69
N GLU A 332 21.32 -23.29 17.47
CA GLU A 332 22.15 -23.29 16.28
C GLU A 332 22.27 -21.90 15.61
N ASN A 333 21.19 -21.14 15.56
CA ASN A 333 21.06 -19.95 14.75
C ASN A 333 20.90 -18.66 15.56
N GLY A 334 20.78 -18.77 16.89
CA GLY A 334 20.50 -17.65 17.79
C GLY A 334 19.04 -17.19 17.72
N ARG A 335 18.70 -16.17 18.50
CA ARG A 335 17.32 -15.69 18.65
C ARG A 335 16.70 -15.31 17.31
N ILE A 336 15.42 -15.64 17.08
CA ILE A 336 14.64 -15.30 15.87
C ILE A 336 14.76 -13.81 15.53
N VAL A 337 14.66 -12.93 16.53
CA VAL A 337 14.75 -11.47 16.37
C VAL A 337 16.17 -10.92 16.15
N SER A 338 17.19 -11.78 16.08
CA SER A 338 18.58 -11.34 15.80
C SER A 338 18.68 -10.68 14.43
N LYS A 339 19.64 -9.75 14.27
CA LYS A 339 19.85 -9.04 12.99
C LYS A 339 20.04 -9.99 11.81
N THR A 340 20.74 -11.11 12.01
CA THR A 340 21.03 -12.09 10.97
C THR A 340 19.77 -12.87 10.56
N ASN A 341 18.98 -13.33 11.53
CA ASN A 341 17.72 -14.04 11.26
C ASN A 341 16.67 -13.11 10.67
N LYS A 342 16.58 -11.87 11.16
CA LYS A 342 15.75 -10.84 10.54
C LYS A 342 16.11 -10.64 9.07
N ARG A 343 17.40 -10.52 8.74
CA ARG A 343 17.85 -10.34 7.35
C ARG A 343 17.47 -11.54 6.47
N ALA A 344 17.48 -12.74 7.01
CA ALA A 344 17.15 -13.96 6.28
C ALA A 344 15.64 -14.11 6.00
N PHE A 345 14.78 -13.64 6.89
CA PHE A 345 13.34 -14.00 6.87
C PHE A 345 12.37 -12.81 6.91
N HIS A 346 12.84 -11.56 6.95
CA HIS A 346 11.96 -10.39 7.08
C HIS A 346 11.01 -10.19 5.88
N GLN A 347 11.30 -10.81 4.75
CA GLN A 347 10.44 -10.78 3.55
C GLN A 347 9.27 -11.77 3.66
N ASP A 348 9.33 -12.75 4.55
CA ASP A 348 8.22 -13.68 4.76
C ASP A 348 7.04 -12.98 5.43
N SER A 349 5.85 -13.15 4.88
CA SER A 349 4.61 -12.55 5.37
C SER A 349 4.27 -12.93 6.82
N SER A 350 4.86 -14.02 7.32
CA SER A 350 4.65 -14.53 8.68
C SER A 350 5.75 -14.13 9.67
N TYR A 351 6.73 -13.32 9.26
CA TYR A 351 7.84 -12.93 10.16
C TYR A 351 7.36 -12.26 11.44
N CYS A 352 6.30 -11.44 11.36
CA CYS A 352 5.72 -10.81 12.54
C CYS A 352 5.13 -11.82 13.54
N LEU A 353 4.55 -12.93 13.06
CA LEU A 353 4.07 -14.03 13.91
C LEU A 353 5.22 -14.66 14.69
N LEU A 354 6.33 -14.96 14.01
CA LEU A 354 7.53 -15.52 14.66
C LEU A 354 8.15 -14.55 15.67
N CYS A 355 8.14 -13.24 15.40
CA CYS A 355 8.59 -12.25 16.37
C CYS A 355 7.71 -12.24 17.62
N SER A 356 6.38 -12.36 17.47
CA SER A 356 5.44 -12.42 18.60
C SER A 356 5.64 -13.67 19.44
N LEU A 357 5.85 -14.82 18.78
CA LEU A 357 6.20 -16.07 19.45
C LEU A 357 7.49 -15.93 20.28
N ALA A 358 8.53 -15.34 19.70
CA ALA A 358 9.82 -15.14 20.36
C ALA A 358 9.72 -14.24 21.62
N VAL A 359 8.83 -13.26 21.64
CA VAL A 359 8.56 -12.40 22.81
C VAL A 359 7.84 -13.18 23.90
N SER A 360 6.80 -13.93 23.52
CA SER A 360 6.02 -14.74 24.47
C SER A 360 6.88 -15.84 25.12
N TYR A 361 7.77 -16.47 24.34
CA TYR A 361 8.65 -17.52 24.83
C TYR A 361 9.65 -17.02 25.89
N THR A 362 10.16 -15.78 25.73
CA THR A 362 11.06 -15.18 26.72
C THR A 362 10.35 -14.84 28.04
N HIS A 363 9.02 -14.64 28.04
CA HIS A 363 8.25 -14.41 29.25
C HIS A 363 7.81 -15.70 29.96
N LEU A 364 7.72 -16.82 29.25
CA LEU A 364 7.35 -18.12 29.82
C LEU A 364 8.50 -18.90 30.45
N THR A 365 9.75 -18.53 30.15
CA THR A 365 10.96 -19.19 30.68
C THR A 365 11.65 -18.44 31.83
N LEU A 366 11.03 -17.38 32.38
CA LEU A 366 11.50 -16.74 33.62
C LEU A 366 10.89 -17.49 34.82
N PRO A 367 11.70 -17.92 35.80
CA PRO A 367 11.26 -18.62 36.98
C PRO A 367 10.37 -17.79 37.89
#